data_c9eb8385bf275e7cf0f925c85dd62681
#
_entry.id   c9eb8385bf275e7cf0f925c85dd62681
#
_cell.length_a   1.000
_cell.length_b   1.000
_cell.length_c   1.000
_cell.angle_alpha   90.00
_cell.angle_beta   90.00
_cell.angle_gamma   90.00
#
_symmetry.space_group_name_H-M   'P 1'
#
loop_
_entity.id
_entity.type
_entity.pdbx_description
1 polymer ?
#
loop_
_entity_poly.entity_id
_entity_poly.type
_entity_poly.pdbx_seq_one_letter_code
_entity_poly.pdbx_strand_id
1 'polypeptide(L)'
;MKSILTVATALITGLFFNSSAIAEDAKPAEWLFVHTAQTAEMTSATTLVMPVTRDIFAFTDRPNRMHGYMNAHEFVSLWDEGEGDTFKADPPNAVLTWVDGDEMKEAELLILSAETVSHGRGIAYEVKLEAGVTPADKLSGGSLFVDSGVDEEGFPFVWTPSCDPCVGR
;
A
#
# COMPACT_ATOMS: atom_id res chain seq x y z
N MET A 1 -83.94 17.87 27.60
CA MET A 1 -82.56 17.99 28.07
C MET A 1 -81.67 17.09 27.19
N LYS A 2 -80.90 17.65 26.25
CA LYS A 2 -80.16 16.91 25.29
C LYS A 2 -78.66 17.10 25.63
N SER A 3 -77.96 16.01 26.04
CA SER A 3 -76.54 15.99 26.30
C SER A 3 -75.82 15.83 24.98
N ILE A 4 -74.91 16.74 24.66
CA ILE A 4 -74.05 16.70 23.50
C ILE A 4 -72.71 16.10 23.96
N LEU A 5 -72.37 14.95 23.42
CA LEU A 5 -71.11 14.28 23.68
C LEU A 5 -70.06 14.75 22.62
N THR A 6 -69.04 15.50 23.06
CA THR A 6 -67.98 15.99 22.19
C THR A 6 -66.89 14.97 22.19
N VAL A 7 -66.66 14.37 21.02
CA VAL A 7 -65.49 13.47 20.78
C VAL A 7 -64.29 14.30 20.34
N ALA A 8 -63.26 14.35 21.16
CA ALA A 8 -61.94 14.96 20.80
C ALA A 8 -61.08 13.96 20.08
N THR A 9 -60.90 14.17 18.79
CA THR A 9 -59.91 13.37 17.98
C THR A 9 -58.51 13.96 18.13
N ALA A 10 -57.66 13.27 18.83
CA ALA A 10 -56.22 13.63 18.93
C ALA A 10 -55.46 13.17 17.68
N LEU A 11 -55.01 14.12 16.86
CA LEU A 11 -54.07 13.84 15.76
C LEU A 11 -52.65 13.67 16.34
N ILE A 12 -52.13 12.45 16.31
CA ILE A 12 -50.73 12.17 16.62
C ILE A 12 -49.95 12.36 15.33
N THR A 13 -49.26 13.50 15.20
CA THR A 13 -48.32 13.77 14.11
C THR A 13 -47.00 13.09 14.46
N GLY A 14 -46.74 11.92 13.88
CA GLY A 14 -45.47 11.24 14.01
C GLY A 14 -44.36 12.01 13.25
N LEU A 15 -43.43 12.61 13.98
CA LEU A 15 -42.17 13.11 13.41
C LEU A 15 -41.29 11.91 13.05
N PHE A 16 -41.19 11.60 11.77
CA PHE A 16 -40.15 10.72 11.27
C PHE A 16 -38.81 11.49 11.23
N PHE A 17 -37.93 11.29 12.21
CA PHE A 17 -36.55 11.69 12.11
C PHE A 17 -35.87 10.80 11.09
N ASN A 18 -35.71 11.29 9.86
CA ASN A 18 -34.76 10.72 8.92
C ASN A 18 -33.34 10.98 9.47
N SER A 19 -32.79 10.03 10.19
CA SER A 19 -31.36 9.99 10.46
C SER A 19 -30.67 9.68 9.14
N SER A 20 -30.27 10.71 8.41
CA SER A 20 -29.27 10.55 7.35
C SER A 20 -27.99 10.11 8.06
N ALA A 21 -27.67 8.83 7.97
CA ALA A 21 -26.33 8.36 8.29
C ALA A 21 -25.40 9.10 7.32
N ILE A 22 -24.62 10.04 7.83
CA ILE A 22 -23.50 10.61 7.11
C ILE A 22 -22.56 9.42 6.95
N ALA A 23 -22.42 8.91 5.72
CA ALA A 23 -21.35 7.99 5.41
C ALA A 23 -20.06 8.77 5.73
N GLU A 24 -19.31 8.32 6.73
CA GLU A 24 -17.98 8.80 7.01
C GLU A 24 -17.18 8.54 5.72
N ASP A 25 -16.62 9.59 5.11
CA ASP A 25 -15.81 9.47 3.90
C ASP A 25 -14.73 8.45 4.21
N ALA A 26 -14.81 7.28 3.57
CA ALA A 26 -13.84 6.22 3.78
C ALA A 26 -12.48 6.76 3.31
N LYS A 27 -11.48 6.77 4.22
CA LYS A 27 -10.12 7.15 3.86
C LYS A 27 -9.67 6.27 2.69
N PRO A 28 -9.07 6.86 1.63
CA PRO A 28 -8.49 6.08 0.54
C PRO A 28 -7.57 4.99 1.05
N ALA A 29 -7.50 3.86 0.36
CA ALA A 29 -6.63 2.77 0.74
C ALA A 29 -5.17 3.16 0.51
N GLU A 30 -4.35 3.08 1.55
CA GLU A 30 -2.90 3.23 1.43
C GLU A 30 -2.28 1.87 1.12
N TRP A 31 -1.45 1.82 0.09
CA TRP A 31 -0.77 0.60 -0.33
C TRP A 31 0.61 0.48 0.30
N LEU A 32 0.94 -0.73 0.70
CA LEU A 32 2.25 -1.12 1.18
C LEU A 32 2.79 -2.23 0.30
N PHE A 33 4.09 -2.18 0.00
CA PHE A 33 4.76 -3.17 -0.83
C PHE A 33 5.87 -3.85 -0.07
N VAL A 34 6.06 -5.14 -0.32
CA VAL A 34 7.14 -5.92 0.29
C VAL A 34 7.92 -6.66 -0.79
N HIS A 35 9.18 -6.28 -0.96
CA HIS A 35 10.14 -7.00 -1.77
C HIS A 35 11.07 -7.79 -0.85
N THR A 36 11.08 -9.12 -0.97
CA THR A 36 11.96 -9.99 -0.18
C THR A 36 12.98 -10.68 -1.05
N ALA A 37 14.22 -10.78 -0.58
CA ALA A 37 15.29 -11.48 -1.26
C ALA A 37 16.19 -12.22 -0.26
N GLN A 38 16.78 -13.34 -0.68
CA GLN A 38 17.75 -14.06 0.17
C GLN A 38 19.05 -13.28 0.34
N THR A 39 19.40 -12.47 -0.63
CA THR A 39 20.58 -11.60 -0.63
C THR A 39 20.23 -10.29 -1.27
N ALA A 40 20.85 -9.20 -0.83
CA ALA A 40 20.83 -7.90 -1.47
C ALA A 40 22.24 -7.31 -1.49
N GLU A 41 22.49 -6.36 -2.37
CA GLU A 41 23.80 -5.74 -2.52
C GLU A 41 23.67 -4.22 -2.60
N MET A 42 24.47 -3.51 -1.79
CA MET A 42 24.73 -2.09 -2.02
C MET A 42 25.86 -1.99 -3.05
N THR A 43 25.52 -1.71 -4.30
CA THR A 43 26.52 -1.57 -5.40
C THR A 43 27.19 -0.20 -5.40
N SER A 44 26.60 0.76 -4.68
CA SER A 44 27.15 2.07 -4.36
C SER A 44 26.63 2.54 -3.01
N ALA A 45 27.02 3.72 -2.56
CA ALA A 45 26.48 4.32 -1.33
C ALA A 45 24.95 4.60 -1.41
N THR A 46 24.41 4.67 -2.61
CA THR A 46 23.00 5.05 -2.88
C THR A 46 22.26 4.04 -3.75
N THR A 47 22.89 2.95 -4.17
CA THR A 47 22.24 1.98 -5.06
C THR A 47 22.12 0.62 -4.38
N LEU A 48 20.88 0.23 -4.06
CA LEU A 48 20.53 -1.08 -3.54
C LEU A 48 20.02 -1.98 -4.67
N VAL A 49 20.63 -3.15 -4.86
CA VAL A 49 20.19 -4.15 -5.83
C VAL A 49 19.61 -5.36 -5.11
N MET A 50 18.38 -5.71 -5.43
CA MET A 50 17.67 -6.86 -4.86
C MET A 50 17.21 -7.81 -5.97
N PRO A 51 17.58 -9.10 -5.92
CA PRO A 51 17.05 -10.11 -6.84
C PRO A 51 15.55 -10.30 -6.66
N VAL A 52 14.80 -10.39 -7.76
CA VAL A 52 13.38 -10.73 -7.78
C VAL A 52 13.26 -12.25 -7.93
N THR A 53 13.03 -12.94 -6.83
CA THR A 53 12.79 -14.39 -6.80
C THR A 53 11.32 -14.74 -6.70
N ARG A 54 10.51 -13.76 -6.37
CA ARG A 54 9.05 -13.78 -6.30
C ARG A 54 8.53 -12.43 -6.71
N ASP A 55 7.25 -12.37 -7.09
CA ASP A 55 6.55 -11.12 -7.29
C ASP A 55 6.51 -10.31 -5.99
N ILE A 56 6.47 -8.98 -6.15
CA ILE A 56 6.38 -8.04 -5.04
C ILE A 56 4.98 -8.18 -4.43
N PHE A 57 4.91 -8.37 -3.13
CA PHE A 57 3.63 -8.44 -2.42
C PHE A 57 3.12 -7.03 -2.13
N ALA A 58 1.89 -6.74 -2.55
CA ALA A 58 1.20 -5.49 -2.29
C ALA A 58 -0.01 -5.74 -1.40
N PHE A 59 -0.25 -4.87 -0.41
CA PHE A 59 -1.44 -4.95 0.44
C PHE A 59 -1.82 -3.58 0.97
N THR A 60 -3.07 -3.47 1.43
CA THR A 60 -3.57 -2.26 2.06
C THR A 60 -3.83 -2.47 3.55
N ASP A 61 -3.86 -1.37 4.28
CA ASP A 61 -4.26 -1.33 5.67
C ASP A 61 -5.77 -1.61 5.89
N ARG A 62 -6.19 -1.55 7.12
CA ARG A 62 -7.62 -1.57 7.49
C ARG A 62 -8.24 -0.20 7.20
N PRO A 63 -9.52 -0.17 6.73
CA PRO A 63 -10.49 -1.28 6.65
C PRO A 63 -10.42 -2.07 5.34
N ASN A 64 -9.67 -1.63 4.35
CA ASN A 64 -9.73 -2.10 2.96
C ASN A 64 -9.30 -3.56 2.79
N ARG A 65 -8.15 -3.97 3.37
CA ARG A 65 -7.66 -5.36 3.38
C ARG A 65 -7.50 -5.99 2.00
N MET A 66 -7.17 -5.21 1.01
CA MET A 66 -6.82 -5.70 -0.33
C MET A 66 -5.39 -6.23 -0.33
N HIS A 67 -5.08 -7.17 -1.21
CA HIS A 67 -3.71 -7.66 -1.39
C HIS A 67 -3.52 -8.24 -2.79
N GLY A 68 -2.25 -8.34 -3.22
CA GLY A 68 -1.88 -8.92 -4.49
C GLY A 68 -0.39 -9.03 -4.71
N TYR A 69 -0.04 -9.34 -5.94
CA TYR A 69 1.34 -9.50 -6.37
C TYR A 69 1.58 -8.74 -7.65
N MET A 70 2.72 -8.07 -7.73
CA MET A 70 3.18 -7.34 -8.89
C MET A 70 4.50 -7.93 -9.36
N ASN A 71 4.68 -8.11 -10.65
CA ASN A 71 5.99 -8.44 -11.18
C ASN A 71 6.94 -7.24 -11.14
N ALA A 72 8.24 -7.47 -11.38
CA ALA A 72 9.25 -6.42 -11.29
C ALA A 72 8.97 -5.23 -12.20
N HIS A 73 8.46 -5.44 -13.43
CA HIS A 73 8.19 -4.36 -14.37
C HIS A 73 6.98 -3.52 -13.93
N GLU A 74 5.92 -4.17 -13.46
CA GLU A 74 4.75 -3.48 -12.91
C GLU A 74 5.14 -2.63 -11.70
N PHE A 75 5.97 -3.18 -10.81
CA PHE A 75 6.38 -2.45 -9.61
C PHE A 75 7.27 -1.24 -9.94
N VAL A 76 8.27 -1.37 -10.80
CA VAL A 76 9.14 -0.23 -11.15
C VAL A 76 8.41 0.84 -11.97
N SER A 77 7.32 0.50 -12.67
CA SER A 77 6.52 1.48 -13.41
C SER A 77 5.84 2.50 -12.51
N LEU A 78 5.79 2.27 -11.20
CA LEU A 78 5.30 3.26 -10.22
C LEU A 78 6.19 4.52 -10.16
N TRP A 79 7.46 4.44 -10.62
CA TRP A 79 8.36 5.58 -10.77
C TRP A 79 8.37 6.19 -12.18
N ASP A 80 7.55 5.70 -13.11
CA ASP A 80 7.45 6.28 -14.44
C ASP A 80 6.83 7.68 -14.39
N GLU A 81 7.13 8.49 -15.42
CA GLU A 81 6.47 9.78 -15.58
C GLU A 81 5.01 9.58 -15.95
N GLY A 82 4.10 10.16 -15.18
CA GLY A 82 2.67 10.06 -15.39
C GLY A 82 1.93 11.30 -14.87
N GLU A 83 0.65 11.40 -15.18
CA GLU A 83 -0.22 12.38 -14.54
C GLU A 83 -0.64 11.83 -13.16
N GLY A 84 -0.48 12.64 -12.10
CA GLY A 84 -0.89 12.30 -10.74
C GLY A 84 0.28 12.02 -9.80
N ASP A 85 -0.05 11.43 -8.65
CA ASP A 85 0.89 11.10 -7.59
C ASP A 85 1.66 9.82 -7.91
N THR A 86 2.74 9.96 -8.68
CA THR A 86 3.68 8.87 -8.94
C THR A 86 4.79 8.88 -7.91
N PHE A 87 5.45 7.73 -7.70
CA PHE A 87 6.64 7.64 -6.83
C PHE A 87 7.81 8.52 -7.29
N LYS A 88 7.76 8.99 -8.53
CA LYS A 88 8.72 9.96 -9.04
C LYS A 88 8.42 11.37 -8.52
N ALA A 89 7.15 11.74 -8.40
CA ALA A 89 6.71 13.05 -7.91
C ALA A 89 6.82 13.12 -6.37
N ASP A 90 6.44 12.04 -5.69
CA ASP A 90 6.52 11.87 -4.24
C ASP A 90 7.23 10.55 -3.91
N PRO A 91 8.57 10.57 -3.77
CA PRO A 91 9.35 9.38 -3.50
C PRO A 91 8.93 8.68 -2.21
N PRO A 92 8.67 7.36 -2.23
CA PRO A 92 8.16 6.64 -1.08
C PRO A 92 9.23 6.43 -0.02
N ASN A 93 8.79 6.46 1.24
CA ASN A 93 9.58 5.98 2.36
C ASN A 93 9.66 4.45 2.34
N ALA A 94 10.76 3.92 2.83
CA ALA A 94 10.94 2.49 2.94
C ALA A 94 11.77 2.09 4.15
N VAL A 95 11.54 0.88 4.63
CA VAL A 95 12.38 0.25 5.65
C VAL A 95 13.04 -0.98 5.05
N LEU A 96 14.36 -0.99 5.01
CA LEU A 96 15.16 -2.15 4.66
C LEU A 96 15.56 -2.88 5.94
N THR A 97 15.23 -4.17 6.02
CA THR A 97 15.70 -5.04 7.11
C THR A 97 16.59 -6.14 6.54
N TRP A 98 17.60 -6.57 7.30
CA TRP A 98 18.47 -7.68 6.93
C TRP A 98 19.04 -8.38 8.17
N VAL A 99 19.64 -9.55 7.96
CA VAL A 99 20.32 -10.31 9.01
C VAL A 99 21.82 -10.09 8.91
N ASP A 100 22.43 -9.72 10.04
CA ASP A 100 23.90 -9.58 10.20
C ASP A 100 24.35 -10.46 11.37
N GLY A 101 24.92 -11.62 11.05
CA GLY A 101 25.17 -12.66 12.04
C GLY A 101 23.87 -13.20 12.65
N ASP A 102 23.70 -13.03 13.94
CA ASP A 102 22.48 -13.43 14.70
C ASP A 102 21.55 -12.23 14.98
N GLU A 103 21.85 -11.04 14.47
CA GLU A 103 21.10 -9.83 14.71
C GLU A 103 20.33 -9.38 13.48
N MET A 104 19.13 -8.85 13.72
CA MET A 104 18.39 -8.12 12.69
C MET A 104 18.81 -6.65 12.72
N LYS A 105 19.14 -6.12 11.55
CA LYS A 105 19.45 -4.71 11.32
C LYS A 105 18.36 -4.08 10.48
N GLU A 106 18.24 -2.76 10.58
CA GLU A 106 17.29 -1.97 9.81
C GLU A 106 17.87 -0.62 9.40
N ALA A 107 17.35 -0.10 8.29
CA ALA A 107 17.62 1.22 7.77
C ALA A 107 16.36 1.84 7.20
N GLU A 108 16.10 3.09 7.51
CA GLU A 108 15.05 3.90 6.89
C GLU A 108 15.61 4.58 5.65
N LEU A 109 14.90 4.44 4.55
CA LEU A 109 15.31 4.88 3.23
C LEU A 109 14.22 5.72 2.58
N LEU A 110 14.62 6.65 1.72
CA LEU A 110 13.76 7.25 0.70
C LEU A 110 14.14 6.65 -0.65
N ILE A 111 13.18 6.14 -1.43
CA ILE A 111 13.46 5.53 -2.73
C ILE A 111 13.23 6.57 -3.83
N LEU A 112 14.31 7.06 -4.41
CA LEU A 112 14.28 8.11 -5.43
C LEU A 112 13.89 7.59 -6.81
N SER A 113 14.31 6.36 -7.14
CA SER A 113 13.95 5.68 -8.38
C SER A 113 14.11 4.16 -8.24
N ALA A 114 13.48 3.42 -9.13
CA ALA A 114 13.66 1.99 -9.27
C ALA A 114 13.73 1.61 -10.76
N GLU A 115 14.57 0.64 -11.08
CA GLU A 115 14.68 0.11 -12.45
C GLU A 115 14.89 -1.40 -12.43
N THR A 116 14.40 -2.09 -13.46
CA THR A 116 14.65 -3.52 -13.59
C THR A 116 16.07 -3.76 -14.10
N VAL A 117 16.75 -4.72 -13.48
CA VAL A 117 18.10 -5.17 -13.89
C VAL A 117 18.07 -6.66 -14.21
N SER A 118 19.12 -7.14 -14.87
CA SER A 118 19.29 -8.59 -15.18
C SER A 118 18.07 -9.19 -15.93
N HIS A 119 17.48 -8.43 -16.87
CA HIS A 119 16.30 -8.84 -17.66
C HIS A 119 15.08 -9.11 -16.77
N GLY A 120 14.80 -8.22 -15.84
CA GLY A 120 13.63 -8.30 -14.93
C GLY A 120 13.81 -9.28 -13.76
N ARG A 121 15.00 -9.85 -13.55
CA ARG A 121 15.30 -10.74 -12.43
C ARG A 121 15.85 -10.05 -11.20
N GLY A 122 15.92 -8.74 -11.22
CA GLY A 122 16.32 -7.89 -10.11
C GLY A 122 15.80 -6.49 -10.29
N ILE A 123 15.78 -5.74 -9.20
CA ILE A 123 15.47 -4.33 -9.16
C ILE A 123 16.65 -3.60 -8.53
N ALA A 124 17.11 -2.54 -9.19
CA ALA A 124 18.04 -1.57 -8.64
C ALA A 124 17.23 -0.37 -8.15
N TYR A 125 17.41 -0.03 -6.91
CA TYR A 125 16.80 1.11 -6.23
C TYR A 125 17.85 2.19 -6.01
N GLU A 126 17.60 3.42 -6.45
CA GLU A 126 18.35 4.58 -6.01
C GLU A 126 17.73 5.07 -4.70
N VAL A 127 18.52 5.02 -3.63
CA VAL A 127 18.05 5.26 -2.28
C VAL A 127 18.84 6.36 -1.57
N LYS A 128 18.19 7.05 -0.66
CA LYS A 128 18.82 7.95 0.29
C LYS A 128 18.59 7.41 1.70
N LEU A 129 19.68 7.17 2.43
CA LEU A 129 19.60 6.77 3.84
C LEU A 129 19.09 7.94 4.67
N GLU A 130 18.03 7.71 5.45
CA GLU A 130 17.44 8.71 6.33
C GLU A 130 17.80 8.44 7.81
N ALA A 131 17.67 7.18 8.26
CA ALA A 131 18.00 6.76 9.61
C ALA A 131 18.40 5.28 9.67
N GLY A 132 18.85 4.82 10.83
CA GLY A 132 19.21 3.44 11.10
C GLY A 132 20.68 3.13 10.86
N VAL A 133 20.94 1.86 10.60
CA VAL A 133 22.31 1.35 10.37
C VAL A 133 22.66 1.47 8.89
N THR A 134 23.83 2.02 8.59
CA THR A 134 24.33 2.02 7.19
C THR A 134 24.46 0.56 6.71
N PRO A 135 23.77 0.16 5.62
CA PRO A 135 23.88 -1.18 5.09
C PRO A 135 25.31 -1.50 4.63
N ALA A 136 25.74 -2.73 4.84
CA ALA A 136 27.00 -3.24 4.27
C ALA A 136 26.84 -3.51 2.77
N ASP A 137 27.96 -3.70 2.05
CA ASP A 137 27.95 -3.98 0.62
C ASP A 137 27.11 -5.23 0.27
N LYS A 138 27.09 -6.22 1.15
CA LYS A 138 26.32 -7.46 0.98
C LYS A 138 25.43 -7.71 2.18
N LEU A 139 24.17 -7.98 1.92
CA LEU A 139 23.14 -8.21 2.91
C LEU A 139 22.57 -9.62 2.76
N SER A 140 22.26 -10.25 3.87
CA SER A 140 21.61 -11.56 3.90
C SER A 140 20.16 -11.41 4.41
N GLY A 141 19.21 -12.09 3.75
CA GLY A 141 17.81 -12.12 4.17
C GLY A 141 17.15 -10.74 4.11
N GLY A 142 17.35 -10.01 3.01
CA GLY A 142 16.81 -8.65 2.86
C GLY A 142 15.30 -8.61 2.67
N SER A 143 14.62 -7.70 3.38
CA SER A 143 13.21 -7.34 3.12
C SER A 143 13.10 -5.82 3.06
N LEU A 144 12.54 -5.33 1.96
CA LEU A 144 12.26 -3.92 1.73
C LEU A 144 10.76 -3.70 1.82
N PHE A 145 10.35 -2.91 2.80
CA PHE A 145 8.96 -2.49 3.01
C PHE A 145 8.82 -1.07 2.50
N VAL A 146 7.95 -0.87 1.51
CA VAL A 146 7.74 0.43 0.86
C VAL A 146 6.36 0.93 1.20
N ASP A 147 6.30 2.15 1.75
CA ASP A 147 5.05 2.84 2.07
C ASP A 147 4.71 3.77 0.90
N SER A 148 3.59 3.54 0.25
CA SER A 148 3.29 4.30 -0.96
C SER A 148 2.83 5.73 -0.69
N GLY A 149 2.18 5.98 0.43
CA GLY A 149 1.45 7.24 0.61
C GLY A 149 0.42 7.55 -0.50
N VAL A 150 0.28 6.65 -1.49
CA VAL A 150 -0.61 6.83 -2.66
C VAL A 150 -1.93 6.16 -2.38
N ASP A 151 -3.01 6.88 -2.65
CA ASP A 151 -4.38 6.38 -2.56
C ASP A 151 -4.78 5.54 -3.80
N GLU A 152 -5.98 4.99 -3.79
CA GLU A 152 -6.49 4.15 -4.91
C GLU A 152 -6.54 4.90 -6.24
N GLU A 153 -6.64 6.23 -6.26
CA GLU A 153 -6.75 7.03 -7.49
C GLU A 153 -5.39 7.18 -8.20
N GLY A 154 -4.29 7.12 -7.46
CA GLY A 154 -2.92 7.16 -8.01
C GLY A 154 -2.38 5.80 -8.49
N PHE A 155 -3.13 4.71 -8.29
CA PHE A 155 -2.68 3.37 -8.68
C PHE A 155 -2.92 3.12 -10.17
N PRO A 156 -1.88 2.89 -11.00
CA PRO A 156 -2.03 2.72 -12.45
C PRO A 156 -2.70 1.39 -12.85
N PHE A 157 -3.00 0.52 -11.88
CA PHE A 157 -3.61 -0.78 -12.13
C PHE A 157 -5.01 -0.85 -11.53
N VAL A 158 -6.00 -1.04 -12.39
CA VAL A 158 -7.33 -1.49 -11.96
C VAL A 158 -7.16 -2.89 -11.41
N TRP A 159 -7.01 -2.99 -10.11
CA TRP A 159 -6.98 -4.25 -9.41
C TRP A 159 -8.35 -4.90 -9.52
N THR A 160 -8.49 -5.83 -10.45
CA THR A 160 -9.60 -6.78 -10.39
C THR A 160 -9.16 -7.88 -9.45
N PRO A 161 -9.75 -7.98 -8.23
CA PRO A 161 -9.51 -9.15 -7.40
C PRO A 161 -9.88 -10.37 -8.23
N SER A 162 -8.91 -11.19 -8.58
CA SER A 162 -9.15 -12.49 -9.18
C SER A 162 -9.61 -13.51 -8.12
N CYS A 163 -10.53 -13.09 -7.30
CA CYS A 163 -11.37 -13.95 -6.47
C CYS A 163 -12.79 -13.74 -6.93
N ASP A 164 -13.10 -14.38 -8.04
CA ASP A 164 -14.48 -14.77 -8.26
C ASP A 164 -14.89 -15.60 -7.03
N PRO A 165 -15.93 -15.21 -6.28
CA PRO A 165 -16.34 -15.99 -5.12
C PRO A 165 -16.59 -17.40 -5.63
N CYS A 166 -15.91 -18.38 -5.04
CA CYS A 166 -16.24 -19.77 -5.20
C CYS A 166 -17.72 -19.92 -4.81
N VAL A 167 -18.61 -19.78 -5.77
CA VAL A 167 -20.00 -20.16 -5.65
C VAL A 167 -19.99 -21.66 -5.48
N GLY A 168 -20.11 -22.08 -4.22
CA GLY A 168 -20.18 -23.47 -3.83
C GLY A 168 -21.29 -24.18 -4.59
N ARG A 169 -20.93 -25.33 -5.05
CA ARG A 169 -21.87 -26.40 -5.27
C ARG A 169 -21.96 -27.24 -4.01
#